data_1a912d808444209c4eed2758562514b0
#
_entry.id   1a912d808444209c4eed2758562514b0
#
_cell.length_a   1.000
_cell.length_b   1.000
_cell.length_c   1.000
_cell.angle_alpha   90.00
_cell.angle_beta   90.00
_cell.angle_gamma   90.00
#
_symmetry.space_group_name_H-M   'P 1'
#
loop_
_entity.id
_entity.type
_entity.pdbx_description
1 polymer ?
#
loop_
_entity_poly.entity_id
_entity_poly.type
_entity_poly.pdbx_seq_one_letter_code
_entity_poly.pdbx_strand_id
1 'polypeptide(L)'
;MAKKKNLQEPDKLDFLAGGLDFLQDLATKREEEEYARRHTDFQKLAESESVQSPPEEEGGEPTVEVTLKDRPDTVPAGTGKFKNHFATAFGRNTSSMYSAEVGHLCPHCKFSILEECMSFSGKTCEFFVYCPNCNAYICTYKPMKHQAAFHLDEHQLKLYAGGFGSAKTYTCGMEFLTTVLQIPNSAGLMGAKTWGQVADTCLKFVTDNLPEGLVAKSHQDKVSWYVDLINGSRISAKALDQEGKIRSANLSIIWVEEASEVDYEIIAYIQARLRNKVGFFKGKNRLKMLLSSNPDVGWLNTEWLMKSSEIYYHGDVKDRYNVPLADRDPAKVTHISATSANVYLPPDYEKNLARNKEAWWVNRYLKGSFKYTEGLVFPNFSDWFCEPFEIPKFWRRITGTDFGRRDPTAHVVGTLDPVRKIIYVYNEVEEVLDDKPLDHVVKLIKEADDFPNYLLAFPHQGDPRGRNRDQVSGQSWFSAYRERGIVFVPAENCEGDSIAPTIQKIANYALHGRLKIFTNCVKLRQSLSKYKYPERKVGDVSNQGEKPVDANNHLPDALRYMLAPFPQFPENPDDFNTIWAETMRKVQHSTSPFAVNWDTPSDMVNDFMDNFG
;
A
#
# COMPACT_ATOMS: atom_id res chain seq x y z
N MET A 1 -23.81 -73.46 -5.34
CA MET A 1 -22.91 -72.61 -6.11
C MET A 1 -23.75 -71.45 -6.68
N ALA A 2 -23.74 -70.30 -6.06
CA ALA A 2 -24.43 -69.11 -6.53
C ALA A 2 -23.46 -67.91 -6.50
N LYS A 3 -23.16 -67.34 -7.68
CA LYS A 3 -22.28 -66.20 -7.85
C LYS A 3 -23.00 -64.93 -7.35
N LYS A 4 -22.40 -64.26 -6.36
CA LYS A 4 -22.77 -62.89 -5.99
C LYS A 4 -22.25 -61.92 -7.03
N LYS A 5 -23.15 -61.15 -7.65
CA LYS A 5 -22.82 -59.95 -8.43
C LYS A 5 -22.58 -58.78 -7.46
N ASN A 6 -21.39 -58.18 -7.53
CA ASN A 6 -21.10 -56.90 -6.92
C ASN A 6 -21.75 -55.79 -7.76
N LEU A 7 -22.69 -55.06 -7.19
CA LEU A 7 -23.17 -53.76 -7.69
C LEU A 7 -22.24 -52.71 -7.04
N GLN A 8 -21.53 -51.99 -7.86
CA GLN A 8 -20.84 -50.76 -7.50
C GLN A 8 -21.88 -49.66 -7.24
N GLU A 9 -21.82 -49.06 -6.05
CA GLU A 9 -22.55 -47.83 -5.76
C GLU A 9 -21.88 -46.65 -6.52
N PRO A 10 -22.66 -45.75 -7.17
CA PRO A 10 -22.10 -44.56 -7.77
C PRO A 10 -21.75 -43.50 -6.73
N ASP A 11 -20.68 -42.80 -7.01
CA ASP A 11 -20.00 -41.85 -6.15
C ASP A 11 -20.91 -40.73 -5.61
N LYS A 12 -21.12 -40.74 -4.30
CA LYS A 12 -21.72 -39.62 -3.55
C LYS A 12 -20.86 -38.36 -3.50
N LEU A 13 -19.60 -38.45 -3.91
CA LEU A 13 -18.66 -37.32 -3.91
C LEU A 13 -18.90 -36.33 -5.05
N ASP A 14 -19.31 -36.78 -6.22
CA ASP A 14 -19.58 -35.89 -7.38
C ASP A 14 -20.85 -35.03 -7.21
N PHE A 15 -21.82 -35.50 -6.43
CA PHE A 15 -23.03 -34.71 -6.16
C PHE A 15 -22.81 -33.59 -5.14
N LEU A 16 -21.83 -33.73 -4.26
CA LEU A 16 -21.46 -32.69 -3.28
C LEU A 16 -20.54 -31.63 -3.90
N ALA A 17 -19.70 -32.00 -4.86
CA ALA A 17 -18.82 -31.06 -5.56
C ALA A 17 -19.62 -30.09 -6.45
N GLY A 18 -20.57 -30.60 -7.25
CA GLY A 18 -21.46 -29.75 -8.08
C GLY A 18 -22.38 -28.84 -7.27
N GLY A 19 -22.73 -29.22 -6.03
CA GLY A 19 -23.51 -28.38 -5.12
C GLY A 19 -22.72 -27.23 -4.51
N LEU A 20 -21.41 -27.44 -4.25
CA LEU A 20 -20.51 -26.38 -3.74
C LEU A 20 -20.21 -25.33 -4.82
N ASP A 21 -19.97 -25.74 -6.05
CA ASP A 21 -19.74 -24.82 -7.17
C ASP A 21 -20.97 -23.96 -7.46
N PHE A 22 -22.18 -24.57 -7.40
CA PHE A 22 -23.43 -23.83 -7.57
C PHE A 22 -23.69 -22.82 -6.44
N LEU A 23 -23.31 -23.15 -5.19
CA LEU A 23 -23.44 -22.22 -4.06
C LEU A 23 -22.39 -21.10 -4.11
N GLN A 24 -21.19 -21.36 -4.60
CA GLN A 24 -20.18 -20.34 -4.87
C GLN A 24 -20.61 -19.40 -6.00
N ASP A 25 -21.14 -19.91 -7.09
CA ASP A 25 -21.68 -19.09 -8.19
C ASP A 25 -22.86 -18.20 -7.75
N LEU A 26 -23.73 -18.71 -6.88
CA LEU A 26 -24.83 -17.93 -6.29
C LEU A 26 -24.33 -16.85 -5.30
N ALA A 27 -23.30 -17.14 -4.54
CA ALA A 27 -22.66 -16.16 -3.66
C ALA A 27 -22.00 -15.04 -4.48
N THR A 28 -21.24 -15.38 -5.52
CA THR A 28 -20.58 -14.43 -6.40
C THR A 28 -21.59 -13.54 -7.13
N LYS A 29 -22.69 -14.10 -7.66
CA LYS A 29 -23.76 -13.31 -8.28
C LYS A 29 -24.47 -12.36 -7.31
N ARG A 30 -24.70 -12.81 -6.06
CA ARG A 30 -25.29 -11.93 -5.03
C ARG A 30 -24.36 -10.78 -4.65
N GLU A 31 -23.06 -11.02 -4.57
CA GLU A 31 -22.06 -9.99 -4.31
C GLU A 31 -21.95 -9.00 -5.47
N GLU A 32 -22.01 -9.47 -6.72
CA GLU A 32 -22.03 -8.61 -7.92
C GLU A 32 -23.30 -7.75 -8.00
N GLU A 33 -24.47 -8.32 -7.66
CA GLU A 33 -25.74 -7.57 -7.63
C GLU A 33 -25.77 -6.55 -6.49
N GLU A 34 -25.23 -6.88 -5.34
CA GLU A 34 -25.11 -5.96 -4.20
C GLU A 34 -24.10 -4.86 -4.48
N TYR A 35 -22.99 -5.18 -5.14
CA TYR A 35 -22.00 -4.20 -5.63
C TYR A 35 -22.61 -3.26 -6.68
N ALA A 36 -23.34 -3.79 -7.66
CA ALA A 36 -24.02 -3.00 -8.68
C ALA A 36 -25.09 -2.08 -8.07
N ARG A 37 -25.86 -2.57 -7.08
CA ARG A 37 -26.84 -1.76 -6.34
C ARG A 37 -26.20 -0.61 -5.58
N ARG A 38 -25.11 -0.86 -4.86
CA ARG A 38 -24.37 0.16 -4.14
C ARG A 38 -23.79 1.21 -5.10
N HIS A 39 -23.28 0.81 -6.26
CA HIS A 39 -22.78 1.73 -7.28
C HIS A 39 -23.88 2.57 -7.92
N THR A 40 -25.06 2.00 -8.16
CA THR A 40 -26.21 2.71 -8.73
C THR A 40 -26.79 3.73 -7.77
N ASP A 41 -26.85 3.40 -6.46
CA ASP A 41 -27.28 4.33 -5.43
C ASP A 41 -26.26 5.47 -5.23
N PHE A 42 -24.98 5.20 -5.40
CA PHE A 42 -23.92 6.21 -5.36
C PHE A 42 -23.96 7.14 -6.59
N GLN A 43 -24.23 6.60 -7.78
CA GLN A 43 -24.39 7.41 -8.99
C GLN A 43 -25.65 8.29 -8.93
N LYS A 44 -26.77 7.78 -8.44
CA LYS A 44 -28.00 8.56 -8.23
C LYS A 44 -27.83 9.68 -7.23
N LEU A 45 -27.05 9.48 -6.16
CA LEU A 45 -26.68 10.53 -5.20
C LEU A 45 -25.79 11.60 -5.85
N ALA A 46 -24.86 11.20 -6.72
CA ALA A 46 -23.98 12.13 -7.44
C ALA A 46 -24.73 12.92 -8.52
N GLU A 47 -25.72 12.31 -9.18
CA GLU A 47 -26.54 12.94 -10.22
C GLU A 47 -27.64 13.86 -9.65
N SER A 48 -28.17 13.58 -8.45
CA SER A 48 -29.18 14.43 -7.79
C SER A 48 -28.66 15.78 -7.30
N GLU A 49 -27.34 15.96 -7.23
CA GLU A 49 -26.70 17.22 -6.82
C GLU A 49 -26.22 18.10 -7.99
N SER A 50 -26.50 17.72 -9.25
CA SER A 50 -26.12 18.53 -10.43
C SER A 50 -27.17 19.57 -10.84
N VAL A 51 -28.14 19.90 -9.98
CA VAL A 51 -29.18 20.88 -10.28
C VAL A 51 -28.81 22.26 -9.77
N GLN A 52 -28.46 23.12 -10.71
CA GLN A 52 -28.64 24.58 -10.80
C GLN A 52 -28.32 25.43 -9.57
N SER A 53 -27.37 26.36 -9.76
CA SER A 53 -27.24 27.60 -8.98
C SER A 53 -28.58 28.35 -9.00
N PRO A 54 -29.11 28.78 -7.84
CA PRO A 54 -30.27 29.67 -7.84
C PRO A 54 -29.85 31.06 -8.36
N PRO A 55 -30.78 31.80 -9.00
CA PRO A 55 -30.52 33.18 -9.41
C PRO A 55 -30.33 34.08 -8.20
N GLU A 56 -29.44 35.04 -8.33
CA GLU A 56 -29.27 36.13 -7.37
C GLU A 56 -30.56 36.93 -7.26
N GLU A 57 -31.27 36.79 -6.15
CA GLU A 57 -32.31 37.72 -5.73
C GLU A 57 -31.71 38.67 -4.69
N GLU A 58 -31.59 39.92 -5.08
CA GLU A 58 -31.45 41.05 -4.16
C GLU A 58 -32.71 41.17 -3.29
N GLY A 59 -32.54 41.09 -1.96
CA GLY A 59 -33.67 41.46 -1.10
C GLY A 59 -33.54 40.95 0.34
N GLY A 60 -33.13 41.85 1.22
CA GLY A 60 -33.60 42.01 2.58
C GLY A 60 -33.51 40.79 3.54
N GLU A 61 -32.52 40.79 4.41
CA GLU A 61 -32.50 39.97 5.62
C GLU A 61 -33.74 40.23 6.47
N PRO A 62 -34.51 39.21 6.86
CA PRO A 62 -35.43 39.34 7.97
C PRO A 62 -34.63 39.22 9.26
N THR A 63 -34.30 40.35 9.86
CA THR A 63 -33.90 40.43 11.26
C THR A 63 -35.12 40.03 12.13
N VAL A 64 -35.13 38.78 12.57
CA VAL A 64 -36.09 38.35 13.59
C VAL A 64 -35.56 38.82 14.93
N GLU A 65 -36.07 39.96 15.42
CA GLU A 65 -35.93 40.37 16.82
C GLU A 65 -36.62 39.34 17.72
N VAL A 66 -35.84 38.40 18.26
CA VAL A 66 -36.30 37.46 19.31
C VAL A 66 -36.30 38.22 20.62
N THR A 67 -37.45 38.74 21.02
CA THR A 67 -37.64 39.34 22.34
C THR A 67 -37.50 38.26 23.44
N LEU A 68 -36.57 38.49 24.35
CA LEU A 68 -36.18 37.63 25.51
C LEU A 68 -37.32 37.37 26.54
N LYS A 69 -38.59 37.52 26.19
CA LYS A 69 -39.69 37.47 27.14
C LYS A 69 -40.32 36.12 27.48
N ASP A 70 -39.96 35.06 26.76
CA ASP A 70 -40.56 33.73 26.98
C ASP A 70 -39.55 32.68 27.47
N ARG A 71 -38.72 33.02 28.46
CA ARG A 71 -37.96 32.01 29.20
C ARG A 71 -38.89 31.30 30.18
N PRO A 72 -39.06 29.97 30.09
CA PRO A 72 -39.63 29.24 31.23
C PRO A 72 -38.60 29.25 32.36
N ASP A 73 -38.98 29.83 33.49
CA ASP A 73 -38.14 30.11 34.66
C ASP A 73 -37.64 28.89 35.43
N THR A 74 -37.67 27.71 34.89
CA THR A 74 -37.08 26.55 35.57
C THR A 74 -36.81 25.42 34.56
N VAL A 75 -35.60 25.38 34.01
CA VAL A 75 -35.02 24.07 33.69
C VAL A 75 -34.29 23.62 34.95
N PRO A 76 -34.69 22.51 35.61
CA PRO A 76 -33.97 22.02 36.78
C PRO A 76 -32.51 21.80 36.35
N ALA A 77 -31.56 22.23 37.18
CA ALA A 77 -30.17 21.87 37.09
C ALA A 77 -30.11 20.33 37.04
N GLY A 78 -30.22 19.78 35.83
CA GLY A 78 -30.37 18.36 35.60
C GLY A 78 -29.03 17.70 35.84
N THR A 79 -28.99 16.83 36.78
CA THR A 79 -28.03 15.77 36.96
C THR A 79 -27.58 15.27 35.59
N GLY A 80 -26.32 15.57 35.24
CA GLY A 80 -25.70 15.47 33.93
C GLY A 80 -25.83 14.12 33.22
N LYS A 81 -26.93 13.93 32.53
CA LYS A 81 -26.97 12.97 31.43
C LYS A 81 -26.62 13.73 30.17
N PHE A 82 -25.33 13.70 29.85
CA PHE A 82 -24.78 14.16 28.59
C PHE A 82 -25.52 13.47 27.43
N LYS A 83 -26.40 14.17 26.76
CA LYS A 83 -27.02 13.69 25.52
C LYS A 83 -26.07 13.99 24.39
N ASN A 84 -25.39 12.95 23.94
CA ASN A 84 -24.42 13.01 22.85
C ASN A 84 -25.17 13.27 21.53
N HIS A 85 -25.20 14.52 21.05
CA HIS A 85 -25.86 14.94 19.82
C HIS A 85 -24.95 14.86 18.58
N PHE A 86 -23.79 14.22 18.69
CA PHE A 86 -22.86 14.01 17.57
C PHE A 86 -23.38 13.03 16.49
N ALA A 87 -24.51 12.37 16.74
CA ALA A 87 -25.06 11.35 15.83
C ALA A 87 -25.48 11.88 14.45
N THR A 88 -25.55 13.20 14.26
CA THR A 88 -26.05 13.81 13.02
C THR A 88 -24.98 14.16 12.00
N ALA A 89 -23.71 14.29 12.39
CA ALA A 89 -22.65 14.63 11.43
C ALA A 89 -22.32 13.50 10.44
N PHE A 90 -22.49 12.22 10.86
CA PHE A 90 -22.15 11.03 10.06
C PHE A 90 -23.20 9.91 10.14
N GLY A 91 -24.40 10.19 10.69
CA GLY A 91 -25.49 9.20 10.75
C GLY A 91 -26.17 9.03 9.38
N ARG A 92 -26.72 7.83 9.12
CA ARG A 92 -27.43 7.44 7.88
C ARG A 92 -28.61 8.34 7.46
N ASN A 93 -28.92 9.39 8.22
CA ASN A 93 -29.91 10.41 7.89
C ASN A 93 -29.21 11.73 7.60
N THR A 94 -28.49 11.80 6.49
CA THR A 94 -27.86 13.02 5.98
C THR A 94 -28.86 14.05 5.44
N SER A 95 -30.14 13.74 5.39
CA SER A 95 -31.20 14.67 4.95
C SER A 95 -31.51 15.80 5.95
N SER A 96 -30.88 15.83 7.12
CA SER A 96 -30.95 16.95 8.07
C SER A 96 -29.55 17.37 8.52
N MET A 97 -28.68 17.73 7.58
CA MET A 97 -27.51 18.55 7.91
C MET A 97 -28.06 19.91 8.35
N TYR A 98 -28.19 20.11 9.67
CA TYR A 98 -28.51 21.41 10.21
C TYR A 98 -27.36 22.36 9.85
N SER A 99 -27.68 23.49 9.24
CA SER A 99 -26.75 24.60 9.15
C SER A 99 -26.60 25.19 10.57
N ALA A 100 -25.84 24.52 11.41
CA ALA A 100 -25.56 24.98 12.76
C ALA A 100 -24.38 25.94 12.68
N GLU A 101 -24.65 27.22 12.76
CA GLU A 101 -23.65 28.28 12.74
C GLU A 101 -23.85 29.19 13.96
N VAL A 102 -22.84 29.93 14.35
CA VAL A 102 -22.96 30.96 15.38
C VAL A 102 -24.07 31.92 14.98
N GLY A 103 -24.93 32.27 15.94
CA GLY A 103 -26.08 33.12 15.70
C GLY A 103 -27.36 32.40 15.29
N HIS A 104 -27.30 31.12 14.91
CA HIS A 104 -28.50 30.34 14.60
C HIS A 104 -29.14 29.74 15.85
N LEU A 105 -30.46 29.48 15.81
CA LEU A 105 -31.15 28.77 16.90
C LEU A 105 -30.60 27.36 17.06
N CYS A 106 -30.40 26.95 18.28
CA CYS A 106 -29.94 25.61 18.60
C CYS A 106 -30.93 24.56 18.06
N PRO A 107 -30.51 23.66 17.18
CA PRO A 107 -31.39 22.64 16.60
C PRO A 107 -31.88 21.62 17.61
N HIS A 108 -31.23 21.55 18.78
CA HIS A 108 -31.56 20.61 19.83
C HIS A 108 -32.67 21.17 20.78
N CYS A 109 -32.45 22.32 21.41
CA CYS A 109 -33.41 22.90 22.36
C CYS A 109 -34.37 23.91 21.72
N LYS A 110 -34.01 24.51 20.58
CA LYS A 110 -34.79 25.54 19.87
C LYS A 110 -35.11 26.80 20.69
N PHE A 111 -34.35 27.02 21.76
CA PHE A 111 -34.59 28.13 22.68
C PHE A 111 -33.44 29.14 22.76
N SER A 112 -32.27 28.79 22.35
CA SER A 112 -31.10 29.65 22.46
C SER A 112 -30.32 29.69 21.15
N ILE A 113 -29.66 30.82 20.92
CA ILE A 113 -28.74 31.02 19.82
C ILE A 113 -27.44 30.26 20.12
N LEU A 114 -26.82 29.71 19.08
CA LEU A 114 -25.54 29.04 19.15
C LEU A 114 -24.42 30.05 19.27
N GLU A 115 -23.47 29.77 20.13
CA GLU A 115 -22.30 30.60 20.40
C GLU A 115 -21.01 29.87 19.98
N GLU A 116 -19.95 30.64 19.75
CA GLU A 116 -18.63 30.08 19.62
C GLU A 116 -18.23 29.29 20.85
N CYS A 117 -17.48 28.21 20.66
CA CYS A 117 -16.90 27.51 21.79
C CYS A 117 -15.35 27.57 21.72
N MET A 118 -14.75 27.57 22.90
CA MET A 118 -13.31 27.52 23.02
C MET A 118 -12.81 26.08 22.89
N SER A 119 -11.75 25.91 22.15
CA SER A 119 -11.04 24.63 22.05
C SER A 119 -10.11 24.42 23.23
N PHE A 120 -9.66 23.20 23.40
CA PHE A 120 -8.71 22.81 24.44
C PHE A 120 -7.36 23.53 24.32
N SER A 121 -7.00 24.04 23.14
CA SER A 121 -5.83 24.90 22.94
C SER A 121 -6.05 26.37 23.30
N GLY A 122 -7.27 26.76 23.70
CA GLY A 122 -7.62 28.14 24.01
C GLY A 122 -7.92 29.01 22.78
N LYS A 123 -8.18 28.40 21.61
CA LYS A 123 -8.64 29.06 20.39
C LYS A 123 -10.13 28.81 20.20
N THR A 124 -10.77 29.56 19.32
CA THR A 124 -12.13 29.22 18.86
C THR A 124 -12.10 27.88 18.13
N CYS A 125 -13.04 26.99 18.44
CA CYS A 125 -13.21 25.72 17.72
C CYS A 125 -13.64 26.00 16.27
N GLU A 126 -12.97 25.35 15.32
CA GLU A 126 -13.32 25.46 13.90
C GLU A 126 -14.60 24.66 13.56
N PHE A 127 -14.80 23.50 14.18
CA PHE A 127 -15.84 22.56 13.78
C PHE A 127 -16.89 22.29 14.85
N PHE A 128 -16.98 23.12 15.86
CA PHE A 128 -17.98 22.99 16.92
C PHE A 128 -18.51 24.35 17.36
N VAL A 129 -19.80 24.39 17.65
CA VAL A 129 -20.46 25.51 18.29
C VAL A 129 -21.16 25.03 19.56
N TYR A 130 -21.42 25.92 20.48
CA TYR A 130 -21.98 25.65 21.80
C TYR A 130 -23.37 26.26 21.98
N CYS A 131 -24.24 25.56 22.65
CA CYS A 131 -25.53 26.07 23.06
C CYS A 131 -25.54 26.35 24.57
N PRO A 132 -25.65 27.61 25.04
CA PRO A 132 -25.59 27.94 26.44
C PRO A 132 -26.84 27.50 27.23
N ASN A 133 -27.96 27.26 26.55
CA ASN A 133 -29.19 26.83 27.21
C ASN A 133 -29.23 25.33 27.54
N CYS A 134 -28.80 24.47 26.60
CA CYS A 134 -28.86 23.02 26.81
C CYS A 134 -27.49 22.38 26.97
N ASN A 135 -26.44 23.17 27.04
CA ASN A 135 -25.04 22.73 27.16
C ASN A 135 -24.61 21.73 26.07
N ALA A 136 -25.20 21.83 24.87
CA ALA A 136 -24.88 20.94 23.76
C ALA A 136 -23.72 21.51 22.92
N TYR A 137 -22.79 20.67 22.57
CA TYR A 137 -21.78 20.95 21.55
C TYR A 137 -22.23 20.32 20.23
N ILE A 138 -22.32 21.14 19.19
CA ILE A 138 -22.83 20.73 17.87
C ILE A 138 -21.69 20.79 16.87
N CYS A 139 -21.45 19.67 16.17
CA CYS A 139 -20.45 19.61 15.13
C CYS A 139 -20.95 20.35 13.88
N THR A 140 -20.18 21.32 13.41
CA THR A 140 -20.46 22.15 12.22
C THR A 140 -19.65 21.71 11.01
N TYR A 141 -18.83 20.65 11.14
CA TYR A 141 -17.99 20.14 10.07
C TYR A 141 -18.84 19.69 8.87
N LYS A 142 -18.57 20.29 7.71
CA LYS A 142 -19.19 19.95 6.44
C LYS A 142 -18.14 19.22 5.57
N PRO A 143 -18.16 17.88 5.50
CA PRO A 143 -17.17 17.14 4.73
C PRO A 143 -17.34 17.38 3.21
N MET A 144 -16.23 17.53 2.52
CA MET A 144 -16.21 17.45 1.04
C MET A 144 -16.65 16.05 0.59
N LYS A 145 -17.05 15.90 -0.69
CA LYS A 145 -17.55 14.62 -1.23
C LYS A 145 -16.62 13.43 -0.93
N HIS A 146 -15.32 13.59 -1.13
CA HIS A 146 -14.34 12.54 -0.86
C HIS A 146 -14.14 12.25 0.63
N GLN A 147 -14.26 13.26 1.48
CA GLN A 147 -14.23 13.08 2.93
C GLN A 147 -15.49 12.37 3.42
N ALA A 148 -16.66 12.75 2.89
CA ALA A 148 -17.92 12.08 3.20
C ALA A 148 -17.89 10.60 2.80
N ALA A 149 -17.33 10.27 1.62
CA ALA A 149 -17.14 8.89 1.20
C ALA A 149 -16.26 8.10 2.19
N PHE A 150 -15.17 8.70 2.67
CA PHE A 150 -14.32 8.08 3.68
C PHE A 150 -15.05 7.88 5.02
N HIS A 151 -15.83 8.85 5.48
CA HIS A 151 -16.56 8.76 6.75
C HIS A 151 -17.70 7.73 6.71
N LEU A 152 -18.36 7.58 5.57
CA LEU A 152 -19.45 6.61 5.38
C LEU A 152 -18.94 5.18 5.18
N ASP A 153 -17.67 5.01 4.88
CA ASP A 153 -17.05 3.71 4.73
C ASP A 153 -16.99 2.96 6.08
N GLU A 154 -17.51 1.73 6.11
CA GLU A 154 -17.65 0.92 7.32
C GLU A 154 -16.45 -0.04 7.55
N HIS A 155 -15.44 -0.07 6.66
CA HIS A 155 -14.27 -0.93 6.87
C HIS A 155 -13.52 -0.57 8.16
N GLN A 156 -12.96 -1.60 8.78
CA GLN A 156 -12.21 -1.45 10.03
C GLN A 156 -10.84 -0.78 9.81
N LEU A 157 -10.18 -1.10 8.73
CA LEU A 157 -8.81 -0.69 8.41
C LEU A 157 -8.85 0.23 7.19
N LYS A 158 -8.73 1.54 7.42
CA LYS A 158 -8.93 2.58 6.41
C LYS A 158 -7.64 3.34 6.13
N LEU A 159 -7.21 3.38 4.89
CA LEU A 159 -6.12 4.23 4.43
C LEU A 159 -6.69 5.43 3.64
N TYR A 160 -6.34 6.62 4.06
CA TYR A 160 -6.51 7.82 3.25
C TYR A 160 -5.15 8.25 2.70
N ALA A 161 -4.89 7.90 1.46
CA ALA A 161 -3.67 8.27 0.76
C ALA A 161 -3.93 9.45 -0.18
N GLY A 162 -3.01 10.39 -0.27
CA GLY A 162 -3.26 11.49 -1.20
C GLY A 162 -2.15 12.51 -1.31
N GLY A 163 -2.29 13.40 -2.29
CA GLY A 163 -1.38 14.50 -2.54
C GLY A 163 -1.35 15.55 -1.44
N PHE A 164 -0.43 16.50 -1.55
CA PHE A 164 -0.39 17.65 -0.65
C PHE A 164 -1.69 18.47 -0.77
N GLY A 165 -2.19 18.93 0.37
CA GLY A 165 -3.43 19.70 0.41
C GLY A 165 -4.71 18.89 0.15
N SER A 166 -4.68 17.57 -0.06
CA SER A 166 -5.86 16.72 -0.26
C SER A 166 -6.70 16.49 1.01
N ALA A 167 -6.43 17.22 2.08
CA ALA A 167 -7.15 17.19 3.37
C ALA A 167 -7.07 15.87 4.15
N LYS A 168 -6.00 15.08 3.97
CA LYS A 168 -5.78 13.79 4.68
C LYS A 168 -5.92 13.90 6.20
N THR A 169 -5.13 14.78 6.80
CA THR A 169 -5.07 15.02 8.24
C THR A 169 -6.43 15.42 8.80
N TYR A 170 -7.12 16.34 8.12
CA TYR A 170 -8.47 16.77 8.49
C TYR A 170 -9.50 15.64 8.43
N THR A 171 -9.44 14.83 7.38
CA THR A 171 -10.37 13.71 7.21
C THR A 171 -10.18 12.65 8.31
N CYS A 172 -8.95 12.19 8.51
CA CYS A 172 -8.65 11.20 9.56
C CYS A 172 -8.85 11.77 10.96
N GLY A 173 -8.47 13.02 11.19
CA GLY A 173 -8.64 13.70 12.47
C GLY A 173 -10.11 13.87 12.86
N MET A 174 -10.99 14.27 11.93
CA MET A 174 -12.42 14.38 12.19
C MET A 174 -13.08 13.01 12.40
N GLU A 175 -12.71 11.99 11.63
CA GLU A 175 -13.17 10.62 11.87
C GLU A 175 -12.74 10.11 13.25
N PHE A 176 -11.49 10.37 13.64
CA PHE A 176 -10.95 10.01 14.95
C PHE A 176 -11.69 10.73 16.07
N LEU A 177 -11.77 12.06 16.02
CA LEU A 177 -12.36 12.89 17.06
C LEU A 177 -13.85 12.58 17.26
N THR A 178 -14.61 12.51 16.16
CA THR A 178 -16.04 12.21 16.22
C THR A 178 -16.30 10.79 16.72
N THR A 179 -15.48 9.81 16.37
CA THR A 179 -15.61 8.44 16.88
C THR A 179 -15.41 8.38 18.39
N VAL A 180 -14.39 9.04 18.94
CA VAL A 180 -14.11 9.08 20.38
C VAL A 180 -15.23 9.81 21.14
N LEU A 181 -15.81 10.85 20.55
CA LEU A 181 -16.92 11.59 21.15
C LEU A 181 -18.25 10.83 21.09
N GLN A 182 -18.50 10.05 20.02
CA GLN A 182 -19.74 9.29 19.82
C GLN A 182 -19.80 7.99 20.63
N ILE A 183 -18.66 7.37 20.90
CA ILE A 183 -18.58 6.08 21.59
C ILE A 183 -18.07 6.32 23.02
N PRO A 184 -18.93 6.36 24.04
CA PRO A 184 -18.51 6.54 25.41
C PRO A 184 -17.55 5.44 25.89
N ASN A 185 -16.62 5.78 26.77
CA ASN A 185 -15.59 4.90 27.31
C ASN A 185 -14.64 4.31 26.24
N SER A 186 -14.53 4.96 25.08
CA SER A 186 -13.58 4.55 24.06
C SER A 186 -12.16 4.97 24.42
N ALA A 187 -11.18 4.24 23.86
CA ALA A 187 -9.77 4.55 23.96
C ALA A 187 -9.20 4.84 22.58
N GLY A 188 -8.86 6.09 22.34
CA GLY A 188 -8.24 6.56 21.10
C GLY A 188 -6.73 6.69 21.24
N LEU A 189 -5.99 6.23 20.23
CA LEU A 189 -4.56 6.47 20.09
C LEU A 189 -4.31 7.21 18.79
N MET A 190 -3.60 8.33 18.85
CA MET A 190 -3.07 9.03 17.69
C MET A 190 -1.54 9.04 17.74
N GLY A 191 -0.89 8.95 16.58
CA GLY A 191 0.56 8.90 16.52
C GLY A 191 1.14 9.13 15.14
N ALA A 192 2.45 9.36 15.12
CA ALA A 192 3.30 9.43 13.94
C ALA A 192 4.69 8.90 14.29
N LYS A 193 5.60 8.80 13.33
CA LYS A 193 6.96 8.27 13.57
C LYS A 193 7.65 8.95 14.75
N THR A 194 7.63 10.28 14.79
CA THR A 194 8.33 11.07 15.83
C THR A 194 7.35 11.91 16.64
N TRP A 195 7.76 12.26 17.85
CA TRP A 195 6.96 13.15 18.71
C TRP A 195 6.76 14.55 18.10
N GLY A 196 7.74 15.08 17.38
CA GLY A 196 7.60 16.35 16.66
C GLY A 196 6.45 16.33 15.67
N GLN A 197 6.39 15.27 14.83
CA GLN A 197 5.27 15.08 13.90
C GLN A 197 3.92 14.94 14.61
N VAL A 198 3.87 14.17 15.70
CA VAL A 198 2.64 14.05 16.51
C VAL A 198 2.19 15.41 17.03
N ALA A 199 3.12 16.21 17.55
CA ALA A 199 2.81 17.52 18.13
C ALA A 199 2.32 18.52 17.08
N ASP A 200 2.97 18.56 15.92
CA ASP A 200 2.69 19.53 14.86
C ASP A 200 1.44 19.18 14.03
N THR A 201 0.99 17.92 14.06
CA THR A 201 -0.15 17.44 13.25
C THR A 201 -1.31 16.96 14.12
N CYS A 202 -1.30 15.68 14.54
CA CYS A 202 -2.42 15.04 15.25
C CYS A 202 -2.81 15.79 16.54
N LEU A 203 -1.79 16.11 17.35
CA LEU A 203 -2.02 16.75 18.64
C LEU A 203 -2.60 18.15 18.45
N LYS A 204 -1.99 18.95 17.57
CA LYS A 204 -2.48 20.27 17.22
C LYS A 204 -3.91 20.20 16.69
N PHE A 205 -4.18 19.30 15.73
CA PHE A 205 -5.53 19.13 15.18
C PHE A 205 -6.56 18.84 16.27
N VAL A 206 -6.29 17.86 17.14
CA VAL A 206 -7.23 17.48 18.20
C VAL A 206 -7.42 18.59 19.21
N THR A 207 -6.34 19.24 19.68
CA THR A 207 -6.44 20.31 20.69
C THR A 207 -7.12 21.57 20.14
N ASP A 208 -6.91 21.90 18.87
CA ASP A 208 -7.54 23.06 18.22
C ASP A 208 -9.04 22.82 17.93
N ASN A 209 -9.49 21.55 17.84
CA ASN A 209 -10.89 21.22 17.51
C ASN A 209 -11.67 20.54 18.64
N LEU A 210 -11.04 20.11 19.71
CA LEU A 210 -11.72 19.54 20.87
C LEU A 210 -12.25 20.66 21.76
N PRO A 211 -13.58 20.81 21.95
CA PRO A 211 -14.13 21.80 22.88
C PRO A 211 -13.61 21.60 24.31
N GLU A 212 -13.14 22.67 24.93
CA GLU A 212 -12.59 22.64 26.30
C GLU A 212 -13.59 22.06 27.31
N GLY A 213 -14.86 22.41 27.21
CA GLY A 213 -15.91 21.91 28.10
C GLY A 213 -16.18 20.39 27.99
N LEU A 214 -15.60 19.69 27.00
CA LEU A 214 -15.64 18.23 26.87
C LEU A 214 -14.47 17.53 27.57
N VAL A 215 -13.49 18.28 28.06
CA VAL A 215 -12.30 17.77 28.74
C VAL A 215 -12.56 17.64 30.25
N ALA A 216 -12.49 16.41 30.76
CA ALA A 216 -12.61 16.16 32.21
C ALA A 216 -11.23 16.26 32.91
N LYS A 217 -10.18 15.79 32.24
CA LYS A 217 -8.81 15.80 32.76
C LYS A 217 -7.82 15.75 31.61
N SER A 218 -6.67 16.38 31.78
CA SER A 218 -5.57 16.31 30.82
C SER A 218 -4.22 16.08 31.50
N HIS A 219 -3.31 15.47 30.77
CA HIS A 219 -1.92 15.31 31.14
C HIS A 219 -1.06 15.58 29.89
N GLN A 220 -0.22 16.61 29.98
CA GLN A 220 0.51 17.15 28.82
C GLN A 220 2.03 16.95 28.97
N ASP A 221 2.45 15.70 29.05
CA ASP A 221 3.86 15.32 29.05
C ASP A 221 4.21 14.64 27.71
N LYS A 222 5.41 14.89 27.17
CA LYS A 222 5.88 14.25 25.94
C LYS A 222 5.92 12.72 26.02
N VAL A 223 6.05 12.15 27.21
CA VAL A 223 6.13 10.69 27.40
C VAL A 223 4.75 10.06 27.53
N SER A 224 3.78 10.78 28.13
CA SER A 224 2.48 10.24 28.48
C SER A 224 1.33 11.23 28.27
N TRP A 225 1.29 11.87 27.11
CA TRP A 225 0.22 12.81 26.80
C TRP A 225 -1.14 12.10 26.67
N TYR A 226 -2.14 12.57 27.38
CA TYR A 226 -3.52 12.12 27.23
C TYR A 226 -4.54 13.16 27.69
N VAL A 227 -5.77 13.00 27.17
CA VAL A 227 -6.96 13.78 27.59
C VAL A 227 -8.09 12.80 27.90
N ASP A 228 -8.67 12.91 29.10
CA ASP A 228 -9.89 12.21 29.48
C ASP A 228 -11.10 13.12 29.20
N LEU A 229 -12.10 12.54 28.54
CA LEU A 229 -13.31 13.24 28.17
C LEU A 229 -14.45 12.98 29.17
N ILE A 230 -15.39 13.90 29.23
CA ILE A 230 -16.57 13.77 30.13
C ILE A 230 -17.47 12.58 29.80
N ASN A 231 -17.38 12.00 28.59
CA ASN A 231 -18.07 10.76 28.20
C ASN A 231 -17.34 9.50 28.66
N GLY A 232 -16.24 9.62 29.42
CA GLY A 232 -15.41 8.50 29.88
C GLY A 232 -14.37 8.02 28.88
N SER A 233 -14.31 8.62 27.71
CA SER A 233 -13.30 8.24 26.70
C SER A 233 -11.95 8.89 27.00
N ARG A 234 -10.87 8.27 26.48
CA ARG A 234 -9.51 8.79 26.55
C ARG A 234 -8.90 8.91 25.16
N ILE A 235 -8.28 10.04 24.90
CA ILE A 235 -7.41 10.28 23.74
C ILE A 235 -5.96 10.27 24.25
N SER A 236 -5.11 9.47 23.61
CA SER A 236 -3.67 9.41 23.90
C SER A 236 -2.86 9.72 22.64
N ALA A 237 -1.72 10.40 22.80
CA ALA A 237 -0.79 10.69 21.73
C ALA A 237 0.57 10.03 22.00
N LYS A 238 1.19 9.42 20.98
CA LYS A 238 2.48 8.73 21.12
C LYS A 238 3.30 8.82 19.85
N ALA A 239 4.62 8.89 20.01
CA ALA A 239 5.56 8.57 18.94
C ALA A 239 5.56 7.05 18.70
N LEU A 240 5.52 6.65 17.43
CA LEU A 240 5.43 5.26 16.97
C LEU A 240 6.79 4.78 16.43
N ASP A 241 7.83 4.98 17.24
CA ASP A 241 9.22 4.61 16.95
C ASP A 241 9.64 3.29 17.61
N GLN A 242 8.90 2.82 18.62
CA GLN A 242 9.22 1.62 19.40
C GLN A 242 7.94 0.91 19.88
N GLU A 243 7.90 -0.41 19.74
CA GLU A 243 6.79 -1.24 20.24
C GLU A 243 6.57 -1.13 21.75
N GLY A 244 7.64 -0.96 22.51
CA GLY A 244 7.60 -0.90 23.97
C GLY A 244 6.68 0.18 24.54
N LYS A 245 6.48 1.26 23.80
CA LYS A 245 5.64 2.40 24.21
C LYS A 245 4.13 2.11 24.16
N ILE A 246 3.71 0.98 23.53
CA ILE A 246 2.30 0.71 23.21
C ILE A 246 1.79 -0.60 23.84
N ARG A 247 2.63 -1.31 24.62
CA ARG A 247 2.40 -2.70 25.05
C ARG A 247 1.07 -3.00 25.75
N SER A 248 0.48 -2.08 26.49
CA SER A 248 -0.64 -2.36 27.40
C SER A 248 -1.99 -1.78 26.94
N ALA A 249 -2.10 -1.28 25.71
CA ALA A 249 -3.28 -0.57 25.26
C ALA A 249 -4.42 -1.52 24.80
N ASN A 250 -5.65 -1.19 25.16
CA ASN A 250 -6.87 -1.73 24.56
C ASN A 250 -7.57 -0.59 23.83
N LEU A 251 -7.48 -0.55 22.51
CA LEU A 251 -7.87 0.59 21.69
C LEU A 251 -9.21 0.36 21.00
N SER A 252 -9.98 1.43 20.84
CA SER A 252 -11.21 1.48 20.05
C SER A 252 -10.95 2.07 18.67
N ILE A 253 -10.09 3.08 18.63
CA ILE A 253 -9.70 3.75 17.39
C ILE A 253 -8.23 4.15 17.43
N ILE A 254 -7.58 4.00 16.29
CA ILE A 254 -6.19 4.38 16.07
C ILE A 254 -6.14 5.32 14.87
N TRP A 255 -5.36 6.38 14.98
CA TRP A 255 -5.00 7.26 13.87
C TRP A 255 -3.49 7.38 13.78
N VAL A 256 -2.93 6.95 12.64
CA VAL A 256 -1.50 7.10 12.32
C VAL A 256 -1.35 8.12 11.21
N GLU A 257 -0.69 9.22 11.51
CA GLU A 257 -0.36 10.28 10.56
C GLU A 257 1.00 9.98 9.93
N GLU A 258 1.15 10.31 8.64
CA GLU A 258 2.32 9.99 7.79
C GLU A 258 2.76 8.52 7.96
N ALA A 259 1.78 7.62 7.80
CA ALA A 259 1.91 6.20 8.10
C ALA A 259 3.05 5.52 7.33
N SER A 260 3.39 5.98 6.11
CA SER A 260 4.51 5.43 5.32
C SER A 260 5.86 5.53 6.01
N GLU A 261 6.02 6.46 6.95
CA GLU A 261 7.26 6.62 7.71
C GLU A 261 7.38 5.67 8.90
N VAL A 262 6.26 5.13 9.38
CA VAL A 262 6.23 4.18 10.51
C VAL A 262 6.53 2.77 10.01
N ASP A 263 7.35 2.03 10.73
CA ASP A 263 7.73 0.66 10.37
C ASP A 263 6.48 -0.28 10.41
N TYR A 264 6.36 -1.17 9.42
CA TYR A 264 5.17 -2.02 9.28
C TYR A 264 4.93 -2.92 10.49
N GLU A 265 5.99 -3.41 11.13
CA GLU A 265 5.92 -4.22 12.34
C GLU A 265 5.21 -3.48 13.47
N ILE A 266 5.45 -2.17 13.60
CA ILE A 266 4.77 -1.31 14.58
C ILE A 266 3.29 -1.15 14.19
N ILE A 267 2.99 -0.96 12.92
CA ILE A 267 1.60 -0.89 12.42
C ILE A 267 0.84 -2.18 12.74
N ALA A 268 1.41 -3.33 12.43
CA ALA A 268 0.82 -4.65 12.73
C ALA A 268 0.64 -4.85 14.24
N TYR A 269 1.63 -4.43 15.02
CA TYR A 269 1.58 -4.51 16.47
C TYR A 269 0.46 -3.66 17.08
N ILE A 270 0.30 -2.41 16.66
CA ILE A 270 -0.78 -1.53 17.17
C ILE A 270 -2.15 -1.96 16.66
N GLN A 271 -2.26 -2.49 15.44
CA GLN A 271 -3.50 -3.06 14.92
C GLN A 271 -4.02 -4.18 15.84
N ALA A 272 -3.16 -5.05 16.35
CA ALA A 272 -3.51 -6.10 17.30
C ALA A 272 -4.06 -5.55 18.65
N ARG A 273 -3.98 -4.25 18.90
CA ARG A 273 -4.53 -3.57 20.08
C ARG A 273 -5.96 -3.06 19.87
N LEU A 274 -6.52 -3.17 18.66
CA LEU A 274 -7.93 -2.89 18.37
C LEU A 274 -8.82 -3.99 18.93
N ARG A 275 -9.08 -3.94 20.24
CA ARG A 275 -9.84 -4.97 20.96
C ARG A 275 -10.67 -4.43 22.13
N ASN A 276 -10.88 -3.13 22.22
CA ASN A 276 -11.69 -2.53 23.27
C ASN A 276 -13.16 -2.95 23.11
N LYS A 277 -13.74 -3.54 24.16
CA LYS A 277 -15.11 -4.09 24.14
C LYS A 277 -16.19 -3.04 23.84
N VAL A 278 -15.98 -1.78 24.16
CA VAL A 278 -16.94 -0.70 23.87
C VAL A 278 -17.11 -0.46 22.35
N GLY A 279 -16.15 -0.87 21.53
CA GLY A 279 -16.26 -0.83 20.08
C GLY A 279 -17.27 -1.85 19.51
N PHE A 280 -17.70 -2.82 20.31
CA PHE A 280 -18.72 -3.80 19.92
C PHE A 280 -20.08 -3.40 20.48
N PHE A 281 -20.82 -2.59 19.76
CA PHE A 281 -22.14 -2.12 20.17
C PHE A 281 -23.23 -2.67 19.27
N LYS A 282 -24.26 -3.30 19.85
CA LYS A 282 -25.40 -3.91 19.12
C LYS A 282 -24.99 -4.85 17.97
N GLY A 283 -23.96 -5.68 18.18
CA GLY A 283 -23.49 -6.64 17.20
C GLY A 283 -22.65 -6.07 16.04
N LYS A 284 -22.39 -4.74 16.04
CA LYS A 284 -21.53 -4.11 15.05
C LYS A 284 -20.14 -3.84 15.61
N ASN A 285 -19.11 -4.22 14.84
CA ASN A 285 -17.73 -3.85 15.12
C ASN A 285 -17.52 -2.39 14.69
N ARG A 286 -17.18 -1.53 15.65
CA ARG A 286 -16.87 -0.11 15.42
C ARG A 286 -15.41 0.24 15.68
N LEU A 287 -14.58 -0.78 15.87
CA LEU A 287 -13.15 -0.60 16.01
C LEU A 287 -12.57 -0.13 14.68
N LYS A 288 -11.73 0.91 14.69
CA LYS A 288 -11.17 1.49 13.48
C LYS A 288 -9.67 1.75 13.60
N MET A 289 -8.95 1.53 12.51
CA MET A 289 -7.61 2.02 12.31
C MET A 289 -7.58 2.91 11.07
N LEU A 290 -7.15 4.15 11.26
CA LEU A 290 -7.06 5.17 10.23
C LEU A 290 -5.59 5.44 9.94
N LEU A 291 -5.20 5.31 8.70
CA LEU A 291 -3.88 5.69 8.21
C LEU A 291 -4.03 6.89 7.29
N SER A 292 -3.27 7.94 7.52
CA SER A 292 -3.11 9.07 6.61
C SER A 292 -1.67 9.12 6.12
N SER A 293 -1.47 9.22 4.82
CA SER A 293 -0.13 9.28 4.24
C SER A 293 -0.12 9.86 2.83
N ASN A 294 1.03 10.34 2.39
CA ASN A 294 1.28 10.45 0.97
C ASN A 294 1.46 9.04 0.38
N PRO A 295 1.18 8.84 -0.92
CA PRO A 295 1.48 7.58 -1.59
C PRO A 295 2.94 7.17 -1.42
N ASP A 296 3.17 5.90 -1.12
CA ASP A 296 4.52 5.36 -0.99
C ASP A 296 4.61 3.95 -1.59
N VAL A 297 5.77 3.61 -2.16
CA VAL A 297 6.00 2.32 -2.82
C VAL A 297 6.41 1.20 -1.85
N GLY A 298 6.66 1.53 -0.57
CA GLY A 298 7.02 0.58 0.47
C GLY A 298 5.84 -0.28 0.93
N TRP A 299 5.81 -0.62 2.23
CA TRP A 299 4.79 -1.48 2.83
C TRP A 299 3.36 -0.93 2.64
N LEU A 300 3.20 0.40 2.56
CA LEU A 300 1.91 1.03 2.35
C LEU A 300 1.28 0.59 1.01
N ASN A 301 2.10 0.35 -0.01
CA ASN A 301 1.67 -0.24 -1.28
C ASN A 301 1.46 -1.75 -1.13
N THR A 302 2.48 -2.50 -0.69
CA THR A 302 2.48 -3.97 -0.74
C THR A 302 1.56 -4.60 0.29
N GLU A 303 1.52 -4.04 1.52
CA GLU A 303 0.77 -4.62 2.65
C GLU A 303 -0.60 -3.97 2.86
N TRP A 304 -0.89 -2.85 2.18
CA TRP A 304 -2.16 -2.17 2.35
C TRP A 304 -2.90 -1.97 1.03
N LEU A 305 -2.41 -1.13 0.11
CA LEU A 305 -3.09 -0.87 -1.17
C LEU A 305 -3.36 -2.15 -1.96
N MET A 306 -2.33 -3.00 -2.15
CA MET A 306 -2.42 -4.25 -2.90
C MET A 306 -3.08 -5.40 -2.12
N LYS A 307 -3.62 -5.11 -0.93
CA LYS A 307 -4.47 -6.01 -0.14
C LYS A 307 -5.82 -5.39 0.20
N SER A 308 -6.14 -4.21 -0.33
CA SER A 308 -7.43 -3.57 -0.10
C SER A 308 -8.55 -4.31 -0.82
N SER A 309 -9.66 -4.53 -0.11
CA SER A 309 -10.90 -5.08 -0.71
C SER A 309 -11.49 -4.13 -1.74
N GLU A 310 -11.43 -2.83 -1.43
CA GLU A 310 -11.93 -1.76 -2.28
C GLU A 310 -10.94 -0.60 -2.34
N ILE A 311 -10.90 0.09 -3.49
CA ILE A 311 -10.08 1.28 -3.70
C ILE A 311 -10.95 2.37 -4.31
N TYR A 312 -11.07 3.49 -3.61
CA TYR A 312 -11.81 4.67 -4.06
C TYR A 312 -10.85 5.75 -4.54
N TYR A 313 -11.23 6.43 -5.62
CA TYR A 313 -10.41 7.45 -6.27
C TYR A 313 -11.14 8.79 -6.27
N HIS A 314 -10.47 9.85 -5.79
CA HIS A 314 -11.05 11.17 -5.63
C HIS A 314 -10.22 12.24 -6.35
N GLY A 315 -10.90 13.11 -7.10
CA GLY A 315 -10.25 14.09 -7.96
C GLY A 315 -9.63 13.45 -9.19
N ASP A 316 -8.60 14.06 -9.74
CA ASP A 316 -7.95 13.66 -10.98
C ASP A 316 -6.80 12.64 -10.78
N VAL A 317 -6.98 11.70 -9.87
CA VAL A 317 -6.06 10.57 -9.68
C VAL A 317 -5.89 9.83 -11.00
N LYS A 318 -4.65 9.78 -11.50
CA LYS A 318 -4.33 9.22 -12.82
C LYS A 318 -4.30 7.70 -12.82
N ASP A 319 -3.66 7.12 -11.81
CA ASP A 319 -3.44 5.68 -11.75
C ASP A 319 -4.65 4.93 -11.22
N ARG A 320 -4.86 3.73 -11.76
CA ARG A 320 -5.85 2.77 -11.25
C ARG A 320 -5.13 1.49 -10.87
N TYR A 321 -5.54 0.90 -9.76
CA TYR A 321 -4.93 -0.29 -9.19
C TYR A 321 -5.96 -1.40 -9.18
N ASN A 322 -5.55 -2.59 -9.61
CA ASN A 322 -6.36 -3.79 -9.53
C ASN A 322 -5.74 -4.74 -8.53
N VAL A 323 -6.52 -5.15 -7.54
CA VAL A 323 -6.09 -6.12 -6.53
C VAL A 323 -6.74 -7.46 -6.86
N PRO A 324 -5.97 -8.55 -7.07
CA PRO A 324 -6.54 -9.87 -7.27
C PRO A 324 -7.45 -10.27 -6.11
N LEU A 325 -8.55 -10.96 -6.38
CA LEU A 325 -9.52 -11.36 -5.35
C LEU A 325 -8.88 -12.17 -4.22
N ALA A 326 -7.92 -13.04 -4.56
CA ALA A 326 -7.20 -13.88 -3.60
C ALA A 326 -6.36 -13.07 -2.59
N ASP A 327 -5.95 -11.86 -2.94
CA ASP A 327 -5.09 -11.01 -2.11
C ASP A 327 -5.87 -10.00 -1.25
N ARG A 328 -7.19 -9.89 -1.47
CA ARG A 328 -8.04 -8.91 -0.79
C ARG A 328 -8.30 -9.28 0.67
N ASP A 329 -8.03 -8.33 1.54
CA ASP A 329 -8.43 -8.37 2.95
C ASP A 329 -9.76 -7.60 3.10
N PRO A 330 -10.87 -8.27 3.47
CA PRO A 330 -12.18 -7.62 3.57
C PRO A 330 -12.25 -6.55 4.65
N ALA A 331 -11.27 -6.47 5.55
CA ALA A 331 -11.19 -5.42 6.56
C ALA A 331 -10.52 -4.14 6.05
N LYS A 332 -9.80 -4.19 4.91
CA LYS A 332 -8.99 -3.08 4.39
C LYS A 332 -9.66 -2.34 3.26
N VAL A 333 -9.58 -1.02 3.29
CA VAL A 333 -9.99 -0.12 2.21
C VAL A 333 -8.94 0.97 2.02
N THR A 334 -8.80 1.43 0.78
CA THR A 334 -7.94 2.57 0.45
C THR A 334 -8.73 3.63 -0.30
N HIS A 335 -8.67 4.87 0.21
CA HIS A 335 -9.15 6.07 -0.47
C HIS A 335 -7.94 6.85 -0.99
N ILE A 336 -7.85 7.02 -2.29
CA ILE A 336 -6.78 7.78 -2.94
C ILE A 336 -7.34 9.12 -3.40
N SER A 337 -6.74 10.23 -2.94
CA SER A 337 -7.21 11.57 -3.24
C SER A 337 -6.11 12.42 -3.88
N ALA A 338 -6.38 12.98 -5.05
CA ALA A 338 -5.54 14.00 -5.64
C ALA A 338 -5.72 15.35 -4.91
N THR A 339 -4.76 16.24 -5.07
CA THR A 339 -4.83 17.64 -4.57
C THR A 339 -6.08 18.35 -5.07
N SER A 340 -6.45 18.12 -6.33
CA SER A 340 -7.63 18.71 -7.00
C SER A 340 -8.98 18.33 -6.37
N ALA A 341 -9.03 17.29 -5.54
CA ALA A 341 -10.25 16.94 -4.83
C ALA A 341 -10.63 17.96 -3.74
N ASN A 342 -9.66 18.74 -3.26
CA ASN A 342 -9.89 19.78 -2.25
C ASN A 342 -10.27 21.12 -2.88
N VAL A 343 -11.55 21.42 -2.85
CA VAL A 343 -12.13 22.65 -3.44
C VAL A 343 -11.81 23.93 -2.68
N TYR A 344 -11.29 23.84 -1.46
CA TYR A 344 -10.93 24.99 -0.62
C TYR A 344 -9.51 25.51 -0.85
N LEU A 345 -8.73 24.83 -1.70
CA LEU A 345 -7.39 25.30 -2.04
C LEU A 345 -7.45 26.51 -2.98
N PRO A 346 -6.49 27.45 -2.89
CA PRO A 346 -6.37 28.52 -3.86
C PRO A 346 -6.32 27.98 -5.29
N PRO A 347 -6.94 28.65 -6.27
CA PRO A 347 -7.04 28.17 -7.66
C PRO A 347 -5.70 27.77 -8.30
N ASP A 348 -4.63 28.49 -7.97
CA ASP A 348 -3.29 28.25 -8.52
C ASP A 348 -2.40 27.36 -7.63
N TYR A 349 -2.93 26.81 -6.54
CA TYR A 349 -2.14 26.05 -5.55
C TYR A 349 -1.39 24.88 -6.20
N GLU A 350 -2.10 24.01 -6.92
CA GLU A 350 -1.52 22.85 -7.59
C GLU A 350 -0.51 23.26 -8.68
N LYS A 351 -0.87 24.24 -9.50
CA LYS A 351 0.00 24.79 -10.55
C LYS A 351 1.28 25.39 -9.99
N ASN A 352 1.19 26.10 -8.86
CA ASN A 352 2.36 26.70 -8.21
C ASN A 352 3.27 25.63 -7.61
N LEU A 353 2.70 24.58 -6.98
CA LEU A 353 3.49 23.47 -6.47
C LEU A 353 4.14 22.63 -7.57
N ALA A 354 3.46 22.45 -8.71
CA ALA A 354 3.99 21.69 -9.85
C ALA A 354 5.10 22.44 -10.61
N ARG A 355 5.23 23.75 -10.41
CA ARG A 355 6.24 24.56 -11.12
C ARG A 355 7.64 24.06 -10.85
N ASN A 356 8.38 23.74 -11.90
CA ASN A 356 9.75 23.23 -11.85
C ASN A 356 9.89 21.87 -11.11
N LYS A 357 8.81 21.09 -11.03
CA LYS A 357 8.84 19.72 -10.50
C LYS A 357 8.77 18.71 -11.65
N GLU A 358 9.49 17.61 -11.47
CA GLU A 358 9.46 16.50 -12.42
C GLU A 358 8.09 15.81 -12.41
N ALA A 359 7.74 15.14 -13.50
CA ALA A 359 6.45 14.49 -13.67
C ALA A 359 6.13 13.48 -12.56
N TRP A 360 7.15 12.76 -12.11
CA TRP A 360 7.01 11.79 -11.01
C TRP A 360 6.61 12.45 -9.68
N TRP A 361 7.23 13.59 -9.36
CA TRP A 361 6.90 14.34 -8.14
C TRP A 361 5.44 14.80 -8.18
N VAL A 362 5.01 15.34 -9.32
CA VAL A 362 3.62 15.77 -9.55
C VAL A 362 2.66 14.59 -9.42
N ASN A 363 3.00 13.45 -10.04
CA ASN A 363 2.15 12.26 -9.98
C ASN A 363 2.00 11.73 -8.56
N ARG A 364 3.07 11.68 -7.77
CA ARG A 364 3.04 11.22 -6.38
C ARG A 364 2.35 12.21 -5.46
N TYR A 365 2.86 13.43 -5.41
CA TYR A 365 2.51 14.41 -4.38
C TYR A 365 1.30 15.28 -4.70
N LEU A 366 0.84 15.30 -5.95
CA LEU A 366 -0.37 16.04 -6.34
C LEU A 366 -1.47 15.13 -6.87
N LYS A 367 -1.14 14.04 -7.59
CA LYS A 367 -2.11 13.15 -8.23
C LYS A 367 -2.34 11.84 -7.48
N GLY A 368 -1.70 11.64 -6.32
CA GLY A 368 -1.93 10.47 -5.48
C GLY A 368 -1.41 9.14 -6.04
N SER A 369 -0.37 9.18 -6.91
CA SER A 369 0.18 7.98 -7.53
C SER A 369 1.08 7.19 -6.58
N PHE A 370 0.84 5.88 -6.47
CA PHE A 370 1.75 4.93 -5.82
C PHE A 370 2.77 4.31 -6.78
N LYS A 371 2.69 4.63 -8.06
CA LYS A 371 3.64 4.14 -9.09
C LYS A 371 4.94 4.94 -9.13
N TYR A 372 5.32 5.52 -8.03
CA TYR A 372 6.41 6.44 -8.06
C TYR A 372 7.73 5.89 -7.63
N THR A 373 8.73 6.50 -8.14
CA THR A 373 10.08 6.03 -8.27
C THR A 373 11.11 7.15 -8.31
N GLU A 374 11.20 7.97 -7.25
CA GLU A 374 12.26 8.97 -7.17
C GLU A 374 13.64 8.33 -7.10
N GLY A 375 14.47 8.68 -8.07
CA GLY A 375 15.82 8.14 -8.15
C GLY A 375 15.88 6.64 -8.31
N LEU A 376 14.74 5.93 -8.52
CA LEU A 376 14.80 4.50 -8.76
C LEU A 376 15.61 4.22 -10.02
N VAL A 377 16.42 3.18 -9.91
CA VAL A 377 17.18 2.66 -11.04
C VAL A 377 16.25 2.14 -12.13
N PHE A 378 15.11 1.57 -11.75
CA PHE A 378 14.12 1.01 -12.67
C PHE A 378 12.73 1.60 -12.43
N PRO A 379 12.43 2.80 -12.93
CA PRO A 379 11.18 3.50 -12.66
C PRO A 379 9.90 2.76 -13.11
N ASN A 380 9.97 1.97 -14.15
CA ASN A 380 8.81 1.24 -14.70
C ASN A 380 8.81 -0.25 -14.32
N PHE A 381 9.51 -0.63 -13.24
CA PHE A 381 9.62 -2.04 -12.84
C PHE A 381 8.26 -2.72 -12.59
N SER A 382 7.24 -1.96 -12.18
CA SER A 382 5.89 -2.48 -11.95
C SER A 382 5.25 -3.14 -13.18
N ASP A 383 5.65 -2.71 -14.38
CA ASP A 383 5.10 -3.22 -15.65
C ASP A 383 5.77 -4.51 -16.10
N TRP A 384 6.79 -4.95 -15.36
CA TRP A 384 7.55 -6.16 -15.68
C TRP A 384 6.88 -7.43 -15.16
N PHE A 385 5.96 -7.32 -14.22
CA PHE A 385 5.33 -8.45 -13.56
C PHE A 385 4.24 -9.08 -14.41
N CYS A 386 4.15 -10.40 -14.32
CA CYS A 386 3.10 -11.20 -14.95
C CYS A 386 2.68 -12.35 -14.02
N GLU A 387 1.48 -12.86 -14.24
CA GLU A 387 0.98 -14.01 -13.47
C GLU A 387 1.83 -15.25 -13.77
N PRO A 388 2.10 -16.07 -12.74
CA PRO A 388 2.80 -17.34 -12.91
C PRO A 388 2.03 -18.29 -13.83
N PHE A 389 2.78 -19.05 -14.63
CA PHE A 389 2.24 -20.14 -15.44
C PHE A 389 3.17 -21.36 -15.35
N GLU A 390 2.71 -22.53 -15.75
CA GLU A 390 3.53 -23.73 -15.76
C GLU A 390 4.61 -23.63 -16.84
N ILE A 391 5.88 -23.64 -16.42
CA ILE A 391 7.02 -23.50 -17.30
C ILE A 391 7.32 -24.84 -17.98
N PRO A 392 7.33 -24.91 -19.32
CA PRO A 392 7.69 -26.13 -20.04
C PRO A 392 9.06 -26.66 -19.63
N LYS A 393 9.16 -27.97 -19.38
CA LYS A 393 10.40 -28.60 -18.91
C LYS A 393 11.57 -28.46 -19.86
N PHE A 394 11.30 -28.34 -21.16
CA PHE A 394 12.33 -28.15 -22.20
C PHE A 394 12.86 -26.73 -22.31
N TRP A 395 12.18 -25.74 -21.65
CA TRP A 395 12.72 -24.39 -21.62
C TRP A 395 14.00 -24.36 -20.79
N ARG A 396 15.03 -23.70 -21.33
CA ARG A 396 16.32 -23.60 -20.67
C ARG A 396 16.30 -22.59 -19.55
N ARG A 397 16.97 -22.93 -18.45
CA ARG A 397 17.09 -22.07 -17.27
C ARG A 397 18.32 -21.17 -17.39
N ILE A 398 18.23 -20.03 -16.77
CA ILE A 398 19.30 -19.05 -16.57
C ILE A 398 19.29 -18.61 -15.12
N THR A 399 20.44 -18.35 -14.55
CA THR A 399 20.55 -17.96 -13.15
C THR A 399 21.57 -16.85 -12.96
N GLY A 400 21.39 -16.07 -11.91
CA GLY A 400 22.35 -15.08 -11.45
C GLY A 400 22.44 -15.05 -9.94
N THR A 401 23.64 -14.89 -9.40
CA THR A 401 23.89 -14.94 -7.95
C THR A 401 24.80 -13.82 -7.50
N ASP A 402 24.35 -13.10 -6.49
CA ASP A 402 25.16 -12.18 -5.71
C ASP A 402 25.53 -12.85 -4.37
N PHE A 403 26.82 -12.92 -4.05
CA PHE A 403 27.31 -13.66 -2.88
C PHE A 403 27.48 -12.72 -1.68
N GLY A 404 26.82 -13.03 -0.59
CA GLY A 404 26.98 -12.33 0.68
C GLY A 404 27.24 -13.27 1.86
N ARG A 405 27.83 -12.77 2.92
CA ARG A 405 28.03 -13.48 4.20
C ARG A 405 27.25 -12.80 5.31
N ARG A 406 27.56 -11.54 5.58
CA ARG A 406 26.78 -10.65 6.45
C ARG A 406 25.64 -10.00 5.69
N ASP A 407 25.88 -9.63 4.45
CA ASP A 407 24.87 -9.27 3.48
C ASP A 407 24.21 -10.55 2.94
N PRO A 408 22.95 -10.49 2.51
CA PRO A 408 22.28 -11.68 1.99
C PRO A 408 22.95 -12.20 0.70
N THR A 409 23.03 -13.52 0.59
CA THR A 409 23.23 -14.14 -0.72
C THR A 409 21.91 -14.09 -1.47
N ALA A 410 21.92 -13.48 -2.64
CA ALA A 410 20.77 -13.35 -3.52
C ALA A 410 20.95 -14.19 -4.79
N HIS A 411 19.92 -14.95 -5.16
CA HIS A 411 19.92 -15.80 -6.35
C HIS A 411 18.59 -15.66 -7.07
N VAL A 412 18.65 -15.45 -8.38
CA VAL A 412 17.47 -15.37 -9.23
C VAL A 412 17.50 -16.46 -10.29
N VAL A 413 16.33 -17.02 -10.54
CA VAL A 413 16.14 -18.09 -11.54
C VAL A 413 15.20 -17.60 -12.62
N GLY A 414 15.65 -17.70 -13.84
CA GLY A 414 14.86 -17.35 -15.02
C GLY A 414 14.79 -18.50 -16.02
N THR A 415 13.96 -18.31 -17.03
CA THR A 415 13.81 -19.24 -18.15
C THR A 415 13.64 -18.49 -19.46
N LEU A 416 13.93 -19.15 -20.56
CA LEU A 416 13.86 -18.59 -21.91
C LEU A 416 12.67 -19.18 -22.67
N ASP A 417 11.73 -18.32 -23.07
CA ASP A 417 10.72 -18.70 -24.07
C ASP A 417 11.37 -18.60 -25.48
N PRO A 418 11.61 -19.74 -26.16
CA PRO A 418 12.30 -19.72 -27.44
C PRO A 418 11.42 -19.16 -28.57
N VAL A 419 10.10 -19.22 -28.41
CA VAL A 419 9.13 -18.80 -29.45
C VAL A 419 8.86 -17.31 -29.34
N ARG A 420 8.43 -16.85 -28.14
CA ARG A 420 8.12 -15.44 -27.92
C ARG A 420 9.35 -14.58 -27.70
N LYS A 421 10.50 -15.20 -27.46
CA LYS A 421 11.79 -14.54 -27.23
C LYS A 421 11.74 -13.65 -25.98
N ILE A 422 11.14 -14.20 -24.91
CA ILE A 422 10.96 -13.53 -23.62
C ILE A 422 11.75 -14.27 -22.55
N ILE A 423 12.39 -13.52 -21.69
CA ILE A 423 13.05 -14.01 -20.48
C ILE A 423 12.04 -13.86 -19.33
N TYR A 424 11.73 -14.94 -18.64
CA TYR A 424 10.87 -14.94 -17.45
C TYR A 424 11.72 -15.23 -16.23
N VAL A 425 11.69 -14.33 -15.22
CA VAL A 425 12.20 -14.60 -13.88
C VAL A 425 11.05 -15.20 -13.08
N TYR A 426 11.22 -16.42 -12.55
CA TYR A 426 10.11 -17.15 -11.96
C TYR A 426 10.36 -17.58 -10.50
N ASN A 427 11.63 -17.53 -10.04
CA ASN A 427 11.98 -17.88 -8.67
C ASN A 427 13.16 -17.06 -8.15
N GLU A 428 13.27 -16.97 -6.84
CA GLU A 428 14.29 -16.17 -6.15
C GLU A 428 14.66 -16.78 -4.81
N VAL A 429 15.91 -16.57 -4.39
CA VAL A 429 16.41 -16.84 -3.04
C VAL A 429 17.12 -15.60 -2.54
N GLU A 430 16.86 -15.21 -1.32
CA GLU A 430 17.59 -14.17 -0.60
C GLU A 430 17.74 -14.62 0.84
N GLU A 431 18.97 -14.90 1.26
CA GLU A 431 19.26 -15.49 2.57
C GLU A 431 20.57 -14.97 3.14
N VAL A 432 20.54 -14.56 4.41
CA VAL A 432 21.73 -14.13 5.15
C VAL A 432 22.39 -15.37 5.75
N LEU A 433 23.69 -15.53 5.50
CA LEU A 433 24.46 -16.66 5.99
C LEU A 433 24.74 -16.58 7.50
N ASP A 434 25.16 -15.41 7.99
CA ASP A 434 25.55 -15.13 9.38
C ASP A 434 25.93 -16.39 10.20
N ASP A 435 24.99 -16.97 10.94
CA ASP A 435 25.18 -18.18 11.75
C ASP A 435 24.77 -19.48 11.02
N LYS A 436 24.37 -19.40 9.74
CA LYS A 436 23.93 -20.55 8.96
C LYS A 436 25.09 -21.14 8.16
N PRO A 437 25.18 -22.46 8.04
CA PRO A 437 26.18 -23.09 7.18
C PRO A 437 25.87 -22.82 5.70
N LEU A 438 26.92 -22.69 4.88
CA LEU A 438 26.79 -22.52 3.42
C LEU A 438 25.90 -23.60 2.77
N ASP A 439 25.91 -24.82 3.33
CA ASP A 439 25.06 -25.92 2.85
C ASP A 439 23.56 -25.60 2.91
N HIS A 440 23.12 -24.74 3.85
CA HIS A 440 21.74 -24.27 3.90
C HIS A 440 21.38 -23.46 2.65
N VAL A 441 22.22 -22.48 2.27
CA VAL A 441 21.96 -21.64 1.09
C VAL A 441 22.11 -22.46 -0.18
N VAL A 442 23.09 -23.36 -0.26
CA VAL A 442 23.23 -24.32 -1.37
C VAL A 442 21.96 -25.15 -1.56
N LYS A 443 21.36 -25.61 -0.48
CA LYS A 443 20.09 -26.35 -0.52
C LYS A 443 18.97 -25.49 -1.09
N LEU A 444 18.81 -24.25 -0.61
CA LEU A 444 17.79 -23.31 -1.11
C LEU A 444 17.96 -22.99 -2.59
N ILE A 445 19.19 -22.78 -3.04
CA ILE A 445 19.50 -22.55 -4.47
C ILE A 445 19.10 -23.77 -5.29
N LYS A 446 19.49 -24.97 -4.87
CA LYS A 446 19.15 -26.21 -5.60
C LYS A 446 17.65 -26.46 -5.65
N GLU A 447 16.93 -26.14 -4.58
CA GLU A 447 15.47 -26.23 -4.54
C GLU A 447 14.81 -25.17 -5.46
N ALA A 448 15.34 -23.94 -5.47
CA ALA A 448 14.84 -22.87 -6.33
C ALA A 448 15.06 -23.17 -7.82
N ASP A 449 16.16 -23.78 -8.14
CA ASP A 449 16.54 -24.17 -9.50
C ASP A 449 15.79 -25.41 -10.00
N ASP A 450 15.12 -26.17 -9.14
CA ASP A 450 14.60 -27.50 -9.44
C ASP A 450 15.72 -28.48 -9.89
N PHE A 451 16.90 -28.37 -9.25
CA PHE A 451 18.08 -29.16 -9.58
C PHE A 451 17.90 -30.65 -9.17
N PRO A 452 18.21 -31.66 -10.01
CA PRO A 452 18.93 -31.57 -11.31
C PRO A 452 18.04 -31.62 -12.56
N ASN A 453 16.76 -31.33 -12.46
CA ASN A 453 15.75 -31.64 -13.50
C ASN A 453 15.64 -30.56 -14.61
N TYR A 454 16.65 -29.72 -14.79
CA TYR A 454 16.59 -28.64 -15.78
C TYR A 454 17.82 -28.56 -16.68
N LEU A 455 17.64 -27.90 -17.81
CA LEU A 455 18.70 -27.60 -18.77
C LEU A 455 19.11 -26.12 -18.64
N LEU A 456 20.39 -25.86 -18.38
CA LEU A 456 20.92 -24.50 -18.39
C LEU A 456 21.14 -24.00 -19.81
N ALA A 457 20.79 -22.73 -20.07
CA ALA A 457 21.16 -22.03 -21.28
C ALA A 457 22.62 -21.57 -21.24
N PHE A 458 23.05 -21.11 -20.08
CA PHE A 458 24.40 -20.68 -19.76
C PHE A 458 24.83 -21.28 -18.42
N PRO A 459 26.13 -21.41 -18.13
CA PRO A 459 26.60 -21.72 -16.78
C PRO A 459 26.01 -20.74 -15.77
N HIS A 460 25.85 -21.16 -14.49
CA HIS A 460 25.41 -20.27 -13.45
C HIS A 460 26.29 -19.02 -13.38
N GLN A 461 25.69 -17.86 -13.50
CA GLN A 461 26.39 -16.58 -13.45
C GLN A 461 26.51 -16.12 -11.98
N GLY A 462 27.66 -15.68 -11.55
CA GLY A 462 27.86 -15.17 -10.20
C GLY A 462 28.61 -13.85 -10.20
N ASP A 463 28.52 -13.12 -9.10
CA ASP A 463 29.31 -11.91 -8.86
C ASP A 463 30.78 -12.20 -9.21
N PRO A 464 31.40 -11.45 -10.14
CA PRO A 464 32.79 -11.60 -10.47
C PRO A 464 33.76 -11.57 -9.28
N ARG A 465 33.43 -10.82 -8.22
CA ARG A 465 34.19 -10.76 -6.98
C ARG A 465 34.19 -12.10 -6.21
N GLY A 466 33.23 -12.96 -6.47
CA GLY A 466 33.13 -14.29 -5.86
C GLY A 466 34.31 -15.23 -6.18
N ARG A 467 35.16 -14.88 -7.17
CA ARG A 467 36.44 -15.58 -7.45
C ARG A 467 37.58 -15.18 -6.52
N ASN A 468 37.45 -14.04 -5.84
CA ASN A 468 38.46 -13.56 -4.89
C ASN A 468 38.55 -14.49 -3.69
N ARG A 469 39.78 -14.78 -3.26
CA ARG A 469 39.98 -15.62 -2.07
C ARG A 469 39.78 -14.80 -0.81
N ASP A 470 39.01 -15.35 0.10
CA ASP A 470 38.91 -14.83 1.46
C ASP A 470 40.26 -14.91 2.17
N GLN A 471 40.66 -13.83 2.83
CA GLN A 471 41.99 -13.75 3.48
C GLN A 471 42.15 -14.69 4.67
N VAL A 472 41.04 -15.12 5.29
CA VAL A 472 41.06 -15.97 6.49
C VAL A 472 40.98 -17.44 6.12
N SER A 473 40.03 -17.79 5.22
CA SER A 473 39.80 -19.18 4.82
C SER A 473 40.64 -19.62 3.61
N GLY A 474 41.17 -18.67 2.83
CA GLY A 474 41.88 -18.94 1.57
C GLY A 474 40.99 -19.47 0.45
N GLN A 475 39.69 -19.62 0.69
CA GLN A 475 38.72 -20.19 -0.23
C GLN A 475 37.91 -19.07 -0.93
N SER A 476 37.60 -19.22 -2.21
CA SER A 476 36.70 -18.33 -2.92
C SER A 476 35.26 -18.85 -2.88
N TRP A 477 34.26 -17.97 -3.04
CA TRP A 477 32.86 -18.39 -3.17
C TRP A 477 32.70 -19.44 -4.27
N PHE A 478 33.30 -19.22 -5.41
CA PHE A 478 33.23 -20.18 -6.54
C PHE A 478 33.78 -21.55 -6.18
N SER A 479 34.88 -21.63 -5.43
CA SER A 479 35.42 -22.94 -4.98
C SER A 479 34.51 -23.58 -3.94
N ALA A 480 33.97 -22.81 -3.00
CA ALA A 480 33.10 -23.30 -1.94
C ALA A 480 31.79 -23.88 -2.47
N TYR A 481 31.17 -23.22 -3.45
CA TYR A 481 29.97 -23.74 -4.12
C TYR A 481 30.26 -24.93 -5.05
N ARG A 482 31.41 -24.92 -5.73
CA ARG A 482 31.83 -26.05 -6.57
C ARG A 482 31.98 -27.35 -5.79
N GLU A 483 32.55 -27.29 -4.60
CA GLU A 483 32.68 -28.45 -3.70
C GLU A 483 31.29 -29.02 -3.31
N ARG A 484 30.25 -28.21 -3.39
CA ARG A 484 28.84 -28.55 -3.09
C ARG A 484 28.01 -28.85 -4.34
N GLY A 485 28.68 -28.91 -5.51
CA GLY A 485 28.08 -29.34 -6.80
C GLY A 485 27.36 -28.22 -7.56
N ILE A 486 27.62 -26.93 -7.24
CA ILE A 486 27.17 -25.81 -8.05
C ILE A 486 28.39 -25.10 -8.64
N VAL A 487 28.43 -25.00 -9.99
CA VAL A 487 29.56 -24.38 -10.71
C VAL A 487 29.13 -23.02 -11.22
N PHE A 488 29.71 -21.97 -10.64
CA PHE A 488 29.53 -20.59 -11.09
C PHE A 488 30.65 -20.16 -12.02
N VAL A 489 30.30 -19.29 -12.96
CA VAL A 489 31.24 -18.51 -13.75
C VAL A 489 31.05 -17.01 -13.43
N PRO A 490 32.11 -16.19 -13.51
CA PRO A 490 31.97 -14.76 -13.30
C PRO A 490 31.10 -14.12 -14.37
N ALA A 491 30.15 -13.30 -13.94
CA ALA A 491 29.33 -12.52 -14.86
C ALA A 491 30.20 -11.43 -15.52
N GLU A 492 30.46 -11.58 -16.81
CA GLU A 492 31.33 -10.66 -17.54
C GLU A 492 30.70 -9.26 -17.67
N ASN A 493 31.55 -8.23 -17.66
CA ASN A 493 31.17 -6.83 -17.84
C ASN A 493 30.12 -6.34 -16.84
N CYS A 494 30.16 -6.80 -15.57
CA CYS A 494 29.24 -6.42 -14.52
C CYS A 494 29.92 -5.65 -13.36
N GLU A 495 31.17 -5.26 -13.49
CA GLU A 495 31.94 -4.55 -12.46
C GLU A 495 32.28 -3.09 -12.86
N GLY A 496 32.53 -2.26 -11.87
CA GLY A 496 33.06 -0.91 -12.07
C GLY A 496 32.14 -0.04 -12.93
N ASP A 497 32.71 0.51 -14.00
CA ASP A 497 31.99 1.41 -14.92
C ASP A 497 30.98 0.65 -15.83
N SER A 498 31.01 -0.67 -15.84
CA SER A 498 30.06 -1.51 -16.58
C SER A 498 28.72 -1.69 -15.88
N ILE A 499 28.52 -1.18 -14.67
CA ILE A 499 27.25 -1.27 -13.93
C ILE A 499 26.14 -0.54 -14.69
N ALA A 500 26.37 0.70 -15.10
CA ALA A 500 25.36 1.51 -15.80
C ALA A 500 24.91 0.87 -17.14
N PRO A 501 25.81 0.37 -18.02
CA PRO A 501 25.42 -0.38 -19.22
C PRO A 501 24.60 -1.64 -18.92
N THR A 502 24.86 -2.36 -17.82
CA THR A 502 24.08 -3.55 -17.46
C THR A 502 22.70 -3.21 -16.92
N ILE A 503 22.57 -2.13 -16.16
CA ILE A 503 21.29 -1.57 -15.75
C ILE A 503 20.46 -1.19 -16.99
N GLN A 504 21.06 -0.47 -17.94
CA GLN A 504 20.39 -0.07 -19.18
C GLN A 504 19.96 -1.30 -20.01
N LYS A 505 20.76 -2.37 -20.02
CA LYS A 505 20.40 -3.63 -20.66
C LYS A 505 19.09 -4.18 -20.09
N ILE A 506 18.97 -4.31 -18.75
CA ILE A 506 17.75 -4.78 -18.08
C ILE A 506 16.57 -3.91 -18.46
N ALA A 507 16.72 -2.58 -18.33
CA ALA A 507 15.66 -1.62 -18.62
C ALA A 507 15.16 -1.75 -20.07
N ASN A 508 16.07 -1.90 -21.04
CA ASN A 508 15.73 -2.06 -22.45
C ASN A 508 15.02 -3.38 -22.75
N TYR A 509 15.49 -4.51 -22.19
CA TYR A 509 14.80 -5.79 -22.34
C TYR A 509 13.37 -5.74 -21.78
N ALA A 510 13.20 -5.11 -20.63
CA ALA A 510 11.90 -4.95 -20.01
C ALA A 510 10.98 -3.97 -20.76
N LEU A 511 11.52 -2.83 -21.22
CA LEU A 511 10.78 -1.83 -22.00
C LEU A 511 10.16 -2.43 -23.27
N HIS A 512 10.90 -3.32 -23.94
CA HIS A 512 10.44 -3.99 -25.16
C HIS A 512 9.68 -5.31 -24.89
N GLY A 513 9.30 -5.56 -23.63
CA GLY A 513 8.53 -6.75 -23.23
C GLY A 513 9.32 -8.07 -23.35
N ARG A 514 10.66 -8.00 -23.38
CA ARG A 514 11.56 -9.16 -23.49
C ARG A 514 12.07 -9.68 -22.14
N LEU A 515 11.72 -9.00 -21.05
CA LEU A 515 11.93 -9.43 -19.68
C LEU A 515 10.62 -9.32 -18.92
N LYS A 516 10.21 -10.41 -18.28
CA LYS A 516 9.05 -10.47 -17.38
C LYS A 516 9.44 -11.14 -16.07
N ILE A 517 8.77 -10.78 -15.00
CA ILE A 517 9.00 -11.32 -13.66
C ILE A 517 7.66 -11.86 -13.14
N PHE A 518 7.66 -13.07 -12.60
CA PHE A 518 6.45 -13.63 -12.01
C PHE A 518 6.06 -12.89 -10.73
N THR A 519 4.78 -12.74 -10.47
CA THR A 519 4.26 -12.03 -9.29
C THR A 519 4.64 -12.69 -7.96
N ASN A 520 5.00 -13.97 -7.96
CA ASN A 520 5.52 -14.69 -6.79
C ASN A 520 6.96 -14.33 -6.42
N CYS A 521 7.73 -13.62 -7.28
CA CYS A 521 9.04 -13.07 -6.94
C CYS A 521 8.88 -11.79 -6.09
N VAL A 522 8.44 -11.97 -4.85
CA VAL A 522 8.05 -10.87 -3.96
C VAL A 522 9.24 -10.08 -3.46
N LYS A 523 10.34 -10.75 -3.11
CA LYS A 523 11.56 -10.10 -2.60
C LYS A 523 12.25 -9.27 -3.68
N LEU A 524 12.35 -9.79 -4.91
CA LEU A 524 12.87 -9.05 -6.05
C LEU A 524 12.03 -7.81 -6.33
N ARG A 525 10.72 -7.94 -6.27
CA ARG A 525 9.80 -6.80 -6.40
C ARG A 525 10.04 -5.74 -5.33
N GLN A 526 10.22 -6.16 -4.07
CA GLN A 526 10.53 -5.25 -2.97
C GLN A 526 11.89 -4.57 -3.15
N SER A 527 12.92 -5.32 -3.56
CA SER A 527 14.26 -4.79 -3.81
C SER A 527 14.26 -3.80 -4.98
N LEU A 528 13.61 -4.12 -6.10
CA LEU A 528 13.45 -3.20 -7.23
C LEU A 528 12.73 -1.91 -6.84
N SER A 529 11.78 -1.98 -5.92
CA SER A 529 11.04 -0.80 -5.42
C SER A 529 11.88 0.14 -4.54
N LYS A 530 13.02 -0.34 -4.05
CA LYS A 530 13.93 0.40 -3.15
C LYS A 530 15.30 0.66 -3.80
N TYR A 531 15.61 0.03 -4.93
CA TYR A 531 16.90 0.16 -5.63
C TYR A 531 16.98 1.52 -6.32
N LYS A 532 17.77 2.44 -5.75
CA LYS A 532 17.78 3.85 -6.14
C LYS A 532 19.18 4.41 -6.30
N TYR A 533 19.29 5.49 -7.06
CA TYR A 533 20.46 6.36 -7.10
C TYR A 533 20.52 7.23 -5.83
N PRO A 534 21.73 7.68 -5.42
CA PRO A 534 21.86 8.61 -4.30
C PRO A 534 21.10 9.92 -4.57
N GLU A 535 20.56 10.52 -3.51
CA GLU A 535 19.91 11.83 -3.60
C GLU A 535 20.94 12.90 -3.97
N ARG A 536 20.66 13.67 -5.03
CA ARG A 536 21.49 14.80 -5.42
C ARG A 536 21.41 15.90 -4.38
N LYS A 537 22.53 16.28 -3.81
CA LYS A 537 22.61 17.50 -2.99
C LYS A 537 22.50 18.73 -3.92
N VAL A 538 21.71 19.71 -3.50
CA VAL A 538 21.59 20.99 -4.23
C VAL A 538 23.00 21.62 -4.37
N GLY A 539 23.49 21.73 -5.61
CA GLY A 539 24.82 22.28 -5.92
C GLY A 539 25.87 21.25 -6.36
N ASP A 540 25.55 19.97 -6.40
CA ASP A 540 26.47 18.94 -6.90
C ASP A 540 26.48 18.93 -8.45
N VAL A 541 27.59 19.41 -9.03
CA VAL A 541 27.79 19.54 -10.48
C VAL A 541 28.60 18.36 -11.04
N SER A 542 28.74 17.27 -10.29
CA SER A 542 29.56 16.14 -10.75
C SER A 542 28.88 15.35 -11.88
N ASN A 543 29.49 15.43 -13.06
CA ASN A 543 29.15 14.62 -14.24
C ASN A 543 29.61 13.15 -14.16
N GLN A 544 29.95 12.65 -12.98
CA GLN A 544 30.32 11.23 -12.80
C GLN A 544 29.03 10.40 -12.85
N GLY A 545 29.03 9.37 -13.70
CA GLY A 545 27.92 8.42 -13.80
C GLY A 545 27.51 7.92 -12.41
N GLU A 546 26.28 8.24 -12.00
CA GLU A 546 25.79 7.89 -10.69
C GLU A 546 25.71 6.37 -10.55
N LYS A 547 26.42 5.82 -9.55
CA LYS A 547 26.21 4.42 -9.15
C LYS A 547 25.00 4.38 -8.22
N PRO A 548 24.15 3.34 -8.32
CA PRO A 548 23.10 3.13 -7.35
C PRO A 548 23.64 3.04 -5.92
N VAL A 549 22.81 3.38 -4.93
CA VAL A 549 23.13 3.20 -3.52
C VAL A 549 23.36 1.73 -3.23
N ASP A 550 24.41 1.42 -2.47
CA ASP A 550 24.75 0.05 -2.06
C ASP A 550 23.82 -0.43 -0.92
N ALA A 551 22.52 -0.47 -1.22
CA ALA A 551 21.48 -0.93 -0.32
C ALA A 551 20.29 -1.48 -1.13
N ASN A 552 19.72 -2.60 -0.71
CA ASN A 552 18.65 -3.33 -1.42
C ASN A 552 19.02 -3.70 -2.88
N ASN A 553 20.31 -3.90 -3.15
CA ASN A 553 20.86 -4.13 -4.48
C ASN A 553 21.09 -5.61 -4.78
N HIS A 554 21.08 -6.51 -3.80
CA HIS A 554 21.49 -7.91 -3.96
C HIS A 554 20.67 -8.67 -5.01
N LEU A 555 19.34 -8.65 -4.94
CA LEU A 555 18.48 -9.28 -5.96
C LEU A 555 18.51 -8.54 -7.30
N PRO A 556 18.49 -7.19 -7.38
CA PRO A 556 18.79 -6.46 -8.61
C PRO A 556 20.16 -6.78 -9.21
N ASP A 557 21.20 -6.96 -8.41
CA ASP A 557 22.52 -7.33 -8.87
C ASP A 557 22.55 -8.79 -9.37
N ALA A 558 21.91 -9.71 -8.66
CA ALA A 558 21.71 -11.07 -9.13
C ALA A 558 20.98 -11.10 -10.50
N LEU A 559 19.98 -10.23 -10.70
CA LEU A 559 19.30 -10.07 -11.99
C LEU A 559 20.26 -9.54 -13.08
N ARG A 560 21.16 -8.60 -12.75
CA ARG A 560 22.21 -8.12 -13.67
C ARG A 560 23.15 -9.24 -14.09
N TYR A 561 23.58 -10.05 -13.12
CA TYR A 561 24.46 -11.19 -13.38
C TYR A 561 23.76 -12.25 -14.25
N MET A 562 22.49 -12.54 -14.00
CA MET A 562 21.70 -13.46 -14.83
C MET A 562 21.66 -13.02 -16.30
N LEU A 563 21.59 -11.71 -16.56
CA LEU A 563 21.53 -11.16 -17.92
C LEU A 563 22.90 -10.87 -18.54
N ALA A 564 23.99 -11.10 -17.80
CA ALA A 564 25.35 -10.86 -18.31
C ALA A 564 25.65 -11.53 -19.66
N PRO A 565 25.30 -12.82 -19.89
CA PRO A 565 25.60 -13.51 -21.16
C PRO A 565 24.81 -12.98 -22.37
N PHE A 566 23.72 -12.21 -22.11
CA PHE A 566 22.92 -11.67 -23.20
C PHE A 566 23.55 -10.41 -23.79
N PRO A 567 23.40 -10.18 -25.09
CA PRO A 567 23.89 -8.97 -25.75
C PRO A 567 23.13 -7.73 -25.24
N GLN A 568 23.68 -6.55 -25.51
CA GLN A 568 22.91 -5.31 -25.35
C GLN A 568 21.69 -5.35 -26.27
N PHE A 569 20.58 -4.76 -25.80
CA PHE A 569 19.40 -4.63 -26.64
C PHE A 569 19.75 -3.73 -27.85
N PRO A 570 19.40 -4.11 -29.09
CA PRO A 570 19.77 -3.32 -30.26
C PRO A 570 19.04 -1.96 -30.27
N GLU A 571 19.68 -0.95 -30.86
CA GLU A 571 19.07 0.37 -31.07
C GLU A 571 17.84 0.29 -31.97
N ASN A 572 17.91 -0.51 -33.02
CA ASN A 572 16.76 -0.83 -33.85
C ASN A 572 16.09 -2.12 -33.32
N PRO A 573 14.87 -2.07 -32.79
CA PRO A 573 14.17 -3.25 -32.25
C PRO A 573 13.96 -4.38 -33.26
N ASP A 574 13.94 -4.08 -34.55
CA ASP A 574 13.76 -5.09 -35.62
C ASP A 574 14.98 -6.05 -35.71
N ASP A 575 16.16 -5.59 -35.31
CA ASP A 575 17.38 -6.40 -35.30
C ASP A 575 17.41 -7.41 -34.14
N PHE A 576 16.51 -7.28 -33.18
CA PHE A 576 16.46 -8.17 -31.99
C PHE A 576 16.32 -9.64 -32.37
N ASN A 577 15.54 -9.94 -33.40
CA ASN A 577 15.33 -11.32 -33.85
C ASN A 577 16.63 -11.99 -34.33
N THR A 578 17.47 -11.26 -35.04
CA THR A 578 18.77 -11.73 -35.51
C THR A 578 19.74 -11.97 -34.35
N ILE A 579 19.81 -11.00 -33.45
CA ILE A 579 20.68 -11.06 -32.25
C ILE A 579 20.25 -12.21 -31.33
N TRP A 580 18.92 -12.40 -31.14
CA TRP A 580 18.38 -13.52 -30.36
C TRP A 580 18.77 -14.86 -30.99
N ALA A 581 18.59 -15.02 -32.30
CA ALA A 581 18.95 -16.26 -33.01
C ALA A 581 20.44 -16.58 -32.91
N GLU A 582 21.31 -15.59 -32.98
CA GLU A 582 22.75 -15.76 -32.78
C GLU A 582 23.09 -16.18 -31.34
N THR A 583 22.41 -15.55 -30.35
CA THR A 583 22.59 -15.90 -28.95
C THR A 583 22.16 -17.35 -28.72
N MET A 584 21.01 -17.76 -29.24
CA MET A 584 20.53 -19.14 -29.12
C MET A 584 21.41 -20.15 -29.81
N ARG A 585 21.99 -19.82 -30.96
CA ARG A 585 23.04 -20.69 -31.60
C ARG A 585 24.27 -20.87 -30.70
N LYS A 586 24.76 -19.80 -30.06
CA LYS A 586 25.85 -19.91 -29.09
C LYS A 586 25.49 -20.81 -27.91
N VAL A 587 24.24 -20.71 -27.41
CA VAL A 587 23.71 -21.57 -26.37
C VAL A 587 23.69 -23.05 -26.80
N GLN A 588 23.27 -23.33 -28.03
CA GLN A 588 23.22 -24.70 -28.58
C GLN A 588 24.60 -25.30 -28.78
N HIS A 589 25.58 -24.49 -29.19
CA HIS A 589 26.95 -24.93 -29.49
C HIS A 589 27.91 -24.79 -28.30
N SER A 590 27.49 -24.28 -27.18
CA SER A 590 28.29 -24.21 -25.97
C SER A 590 28.49 -25.61 -25.40
N THR A 591 29.48 -26.31 -25.95
CA THR A 591 30.06 -27.52 -25.34
C THR A 591 30.94 -27.12 -24.17
N SER A 592 30.33 -26.55 -23.12
CA SER A 592 31.00 -26.45 -21.83
C SER A 592 31.27 -27.88 -21.37
N PRO A 593 32.47 -28.23 -20.88
CA PRO A 593 32.73 -29.55 -20.29
C PRO A 593 31.85 -29.85 -19.06
N PHE A 594 31.01 -28.92 -18.68
CA PHE A 594 30.00 -29.02 -17.63
C PHE A 594 28.55 -29.07 -18.15
N ALA A 595 28.35 -29.03 -19.48
CA ALA A 595 27.08 -29.35 -20.10
C ALA A 595 26.87 -30.85 -20.01
N VAL A 596 25.94 -31.26 -19.19
CA VAL A 596 25.40 -32.63 -19.18
C VAL A 596 24.99 -32.96 -20.61
N ASN A 597 25.38 -34.13 -21.07
CA ASN A 597 25.21 -34.71 -22.40
C ASN A 597 23.87 -34.34 -23.06
N TRP A 598 23.93 -33.58 -24.17
CA TRP A 598 22.79 -32.98 -24.83
C TRP A 598 22.27 -33.88 -25.96
N ASP A 599 21.87 -35.08 -25.65
CA ASP A 599 21.08 -35.90 -26.57
C ASP A 599 19.59 -35.59 -26.41
N THR A 600 19.18 -34.39 -26.78
CA THR A 600 17.77 -34.13 -27.08
C THR A 600 17.57 -34.48 -28.57
N PRO A 601 16.61 -35.37 -28.90
CA PRO A 601 16.29 -35.65 -30.29
C PRO A 601 15.87 -34.34 -30.99
N SER A 602 16.54 -34.00 -32.06
CA SER A 602 16.26 -32.84 -32.93
C SER A 602 14.81 -32.82 -33.44
N ASP A 603 14.14 -33.92 -33.33
CA ASP A 603 12.80 -34.16 -33.84
C ASP A 603 11.71 -33.49 -32.94
N MET A 604 11.97 -33.32 -31.64
CA MET A 604 10.99 -32.63 -30.75
C MET A 604 10.92 -31.11 -30.93
N VAL A 605 11.99 -30.49 -31.42
CA VAL A 605 12.02 -29.03 -31.65
C VAL A 605 11.35 -28.69 -32.97
N ASN A 606 11.49 -29.54 -33.99
CA ASN A 606 10.88 -29.34 -35.31
C ASN A 606 9.39 -29.59 -35.28
N ASP A 607 8.91 -30.61 -34.56
CA ASP A 607 7.46 -30.90 -34.42
C ASP A 607 6.69 -29.78 -33.69
N PHE A 608 7.36 -29.00 -32.84
CA PHE A 608 6.75 -27.86 -32.16
C PHE A 608 6.68 -26.60 -33.02
N MET A 609 7.68 -26.42 -33.91
CA MET A 609 7.74 -25.27 -34.84
C MET A 609 6.71 -25.42 -35.98
N ASP A 610 6.41 -26.65 -36.40
CA ASP A 610 5.43 -26.93 -37.46
C ASP A 610 3.97 -26.90 -36.99
N ASN A 611 3.72 -27.01 -35.68
CA ASN A 611 2.34 -27.00 -35.11
C ASN A 611 1.85 -25.65 -34.63
N PHE A 612 2.67 -24.59 -34.64
CA PHE A 612 2.33 -23.24 -34.15
C PHE A 612 2.81 -22.11 -35.07
N GLY A 613 3.00 -22.38 -36.35
CA GLY A 613 3.24 -21.42 -37.43
C GLY A 613 1.98 -20.69 -37.90
#